data_ad170d7cf70397419906376102d732d2
#
_entry.id   ad170d7cf70397419906376102d732d2
#
_cell.length_a   1.000
_cell.length_b   1.000
_cell.length_c   1.000
_cell.angle_alpha   90.00
_cell.angle_beta   90.00
_cell.angle_gamma   90.00
#
_symmetry.space_group_name_H-M   'P 1'
#
loop_
_entity.id
_entity.type
_entity.pdbx_description
1 polymer ?
#
loop_
_entity_poly.entity_id
_entity_poly.type
_entity_poly.pdbx_seq_one_letter_code
_entity_poly.pdbx_strand_id
1 'polypeptide(L)'
;MSKKLYIAYGSNLNLKQMKYRCPTAKLVGKGVVENYELQFKGMPHCSYATIAPCVGKSVAVALWEVQPRDEKLLDRYEGYPSHYFKQDLPVRMSNGSETTAMVYIMNLKQNFGLPSASYYDTVLQGYKDCGFDLNVLNEAVNDSAEKFYDNLEQNNLFDSPDEDEDMGIGGMSL
;
A
#
# COMPACT_ATOMS: atom_id res chain seq x y z
N MET A 1 12.87 -4.13 -28.06
CA MET A 1 12.27 -3.39 -26.91
C MET A 1 12.63 -4.15 -25.66
N SER A 2 13.23 -3.48 -24.69
CA SER A 2 13.73 -4.14 -23.49
C SER A 2 12.58 -4.48 -22.55
N LYS A 3 12.52 -5.74 -22.13
CA LYS A 3 11.69 -6.23 -21.07
C LYS A 3 12.17 -5.64 -19.75
N LYS A 4 11.25 -5.35 -18.83
CA LYS A 4 11.56 -4.85 -17.49
C LYS A 4 11.11 -5.84 -16.43
N LEU A 5 11.76 -5.82 -15.28
CA LEU A 5 11.30 -6.52 -14.09
C LEU A 5 10.44 -5.57 -13.25
N TYR A 6 9.32 -6.08 -12.78
CA TYR A 6 8.33 -5.36 -11.99
C TYR A 6 8.04 -6.10 -10.69
N ILE A 7 8.07 -5.36 -9.59
CA ILE A 7 7.76 -5.85 -8.24
C ILE A 7 6.28 -5.67 -7.95
N ALA A 8 5.58 -6.76 -7.68
CA ALA A 8 4.21 -6.79 -7.15
C ALA A 8 4.22 -7.13 -5.66
N TYR A 9 3.49 -6.38 -4.86
CA TYR A 9 3.35 -6.59 -3.41
C TYR A 9 1.90 -6.51 -2.91
N GLY A 10 0.96 -6.09 -3.75
CA GLY A 10 -0.45 -5.90 -3.45
C GLY A 10 -1.36 -6.74 -4.35
N SER A 11 -2.34 -6.11 -5.01
CA SER A 11 -3.32 -6.81 -5.84
C SER A 11 -2.71 -7.57 -7.03
N ASN A 12 -1.54 -7.17 -7.52
CA ASN A 12 -0.84 -7.84 -8.61
C ASN A 12 -0.06 -9.10 -8.18
N LEU A 13 -0.12 -9.47 -6.91
CA LEU A 13 0.21 -10.80 -6.42
C LEU A 13 -0.84 -11.84 -6.84
N ASN A 14 -2.07 -11.39 -7.06
CA ASN A 14 -3.16 -12.24 -7.52
C ASN A 14 -2.95 -12.62 -8.99
N LEU A 15 -2.67 -13.87 -9.24
CA LEU A 15 -2.28 -14.38 -10.58
C LEU A 15 -3.40 -14.18 -11.61
N LYS A 16 -4.66 -14.34 -11.20
CA LYS A 16 -5.81 -14.13 -12.07
C LYS A 16 -5.96 -12.65 -12.45
N GLN A 17 -5.81 -11.75 -11.49
CA GLN A 17 -5.84 -10.30 -11.72
C GLN A 17 -4.72 -9.88 -12.66
N MET A 18 -3.50 -10.37 -12.43
CA MET A 18 -2.35 -10.01 -13.25
C MET A 18 -2.48 -10.54 -14.67
N LYS A 19 -3.00 -11.77 -14.85
CA LYS A 19 -3.26 -12.34 -16.17
C LYS A 19 -4.28 -11.52 -16.96
N TYR A 20 -5.30 -11.00 -16.30
CA TYR A 20 -6.31 -10.14 -16.93
C TYR A 20 -5.72 -8.76 -17.26
N ARG A 21 -4.97 -8.17 -16.34
CA ARG A 21 -4.44 -6.80 -16.45
C ARG A 21 -3.28 -6.71 -17.42
N CYS A 22 -2.36 -7.66 -17.37
CA CYS A 22 -1.13 -7.73 -18.16
C CYS A 22 -0.97 -9.12 -18.78
N PRO A 23 -1.70 -9.43 -19.87
CA PRO A 23 -1.74 -10.80 -20.43
C PRO A 23 -0.38 -11.31 -20.92
N THR A 24 0.57 -10.43 -21.22
CA THR A 24 1.90 -10.80 -21.73
C THR A 24 2.97 -10.83 -20.63
N ALA A 25 2.63 -10.43 -19.40
CA ALA A 25 3.54 -10.52 -18.27
C ALA A 25 3.82 -11.97 -17.87
N LYS A 26 5.05 -12.22 -17.42
CA LYS A 26 5.49 -13.56 -16.97
C LYS A 26 5.99 -13.50 -15.54
N LEU A 27 5.47 -14.38 -14.69
CA LEU A 27 6.00 -14.55 -13.34
C LEU A 27 7.41 -15.14 -13.42
N VAL A 28 8.38 -14.41 -12.87
CA VAL A 28 9.80 -14.80 -12.88
C VAL A 28 10.19 -15.50 -11.60
N GLY A 29 9.64 -15.06 -10.47
CA GLY A 29 9.96 -15.62 -9.18
C GLY A 29 9.37 -14.82 -8.03
N LYS A 30 9.80 -15.15 -6.83
CA LYS A 30 9.39 -14.55 -5.56
C LYS A 30 10.61 -14.15 -4.76
N GLY A 31 10.44 -13.16 -3.91
CA GLY A 31 11.52 -12.67 -3.07
C GLY A 31 11.01 -11.72 -2.01
N VAL A 32 11.92 -10.93 -1.46
CA VAL A 32 11.62 -9.90 -0.47
C VAL A 32 12.32 -8.59 -0.82
N VAL A 33 11.66 -7.49 -0.51
CA VAL A 33 12.26 -6.16 -0.44
C VAL A 33 12.58 -5.89 1.02
N GLU A 34 13.86 -5.76 1.35
CA GLU A 34 14.33 -5.56 2.71
C GLU A 34 14.24 -4.09 3.12
N ASN A 35 14.08 -3.85 4.43
CA ASN A 35 13.97 -2.52 5.02
C ASN A 35 12.79 -1.68 4.49
N TYR A 36 11.71 -2.37 4.17
CA TYR A 36 10.41 -1.81 3.83
C TYR A 36 9.30 -2.52 4.60
N GLU A 37 8.18 -1.84 4.78
CA GLU A 37 6.95 -2.42 5.34
C GLU A 37 5.76 -2.20 4.42
N LEU A 38 4.83 -3.13 4.44
CA LEU A 38 3.55 -3.02 3.75
C LEU A 38 2.61 -2.11 4.56
N GLN A 39 1.97 -1.17 3.89
CA GLN A 39 1.03 -0.23 4.46
C GLN A 39 -0.23 -0.12 3.60
N PHE A 40 -1.34 0.27 4.20
CA PHE A 40 -2.58 0.62 3.50
C PHE A 40 -2.87 2.10 3.69
N LYS A 41 -2.98 2.83 2.57
CA LYS A 41 -3.15 4.28 2.54
C LYS A 41 -4.16 4.70 1.47
N GLY A 42 -4.71 5.90 1.63
CA GLY A 42 -5.65 6.51 0.71
C GLY A 42 -6.94 6.92 1.42
N MET A 43 -8.08 6.65 0.81
CA MET A 43 -9.37 6.96 1.42
C MET A 43 -9.64 6.04 2.63
N PRO A 44 -10.34 6.53 3.69
CA PRO A 44 -10.46 5.85 4.98
C PRO A 44 -10.89 4.37 4.92
N HIS A 45 -11.85 4.02 4.08
CA HIS A 45 -12.38 2.65 3.95
C HIS A 45 -12.23 2.09 2.53
N CYS A 46 -11.37 2.69 1.74
CA CYS A 46 -11.03 2.28 0.38
C CYS A 46 -9.55 2.53 0.11
N SER A 47 -8.71 2.12 1.05
CA SER A 47 -7.27 2.28 0.97
C SER A 47 -6.64 1.18 0.13
N TYR A 48 -5.49 1.49 -0.47
CA TYR A 48 -4.72 0.56 -1.29
C TYR A 48 -3.36 0.28 -0.66
N ALA A 49 -2.78 -0.86 -1.03
CA ALA A 49 -1.46 -1.25 -0.58
C ALA A 49 -0.37 -0.31 -1.13
N THR A 50 0.58 0.00 -0.29
CA THR A 50 1.85 0.65 -0.64
C THR A 50 2.95 0.10 0.26
N ILE A 51 4.20 0.44 -0.04
CA ILE A 51 5.33 0.12 0.82
C ILE A 51 6.07 1.38 1.22
N ALA A 52 6.66 1.38 2.39
CA ALA A 52 7.44 2.50 2.91
C ALA A 52 8.71 1.99 3.61
N PRO A 53 9.79 2.79 3.62
CA PRO A 53 11.01 2.43 4.32
C PRO A 53 10.76 2.14 5.81
N CYS A 54 11.25 0.99 6.27
CA CYS A 54 11.18 0.58 7.66
C CYS A 54 12.33 -0.39 7.96
N VAL A 55 13.36 0.08 8.64
CA VAL A 55 14.55 -0.71 8.97
C VAL A 55 14.16 -1.96 9.77
N GLY A 56 14.66 -3.11 9.35
CA GLY A 56 14.43 -4.39 10.03
C GLY A 56 13.16 -5.13 9.61
N LYS A 57 12.30 -4.50 8.82
CA LYS A 57 11.13 -5.17 8.20
C LYS A 57 11.41 -5.57 6.75
N SER A 58 10.59 -6.44 6.21
CA SER A 58 10.66 -6.85 4.81
C SER A 58 9.26 -7.08 4.23
N VAL A 59 9.14 -6.89 2.92
CA VAL A 59 7.89 -7.09 2.17
C VAL A 59 8.07 -8.27 1.21
N ALA A 60 7.18 -9.25 1.31
CA ALA A 60 7.12 -10.36 0.37
C ALA A 60 6.61 -9.87 -1.00
N VAL A 61 7.30 -10.23 -2.07
CA VAL A 61 7.02 -9.75 -3.41
C VAL A 61 7.06 -10.86 -4.46
N ALA A 62 6.28 -10.68 -5.52
CA ALA A 62 6.41 -11.42 -6.75
C ALA A 62 7.10 -10.57 -7.81
N LEU A 63 7.94 -11.19 -8.61
CA LEU A 63 8.67 -10.54 -9.69
C LEU A 63 8.08 -10.93 -11.03
N TRP A 64 7.70 -9.94 -11.82
CA TRP A 64 7.13 -10.12 -13.15
C TRP A 64 8.05 -9.54 -14.22
N GLU A 65 8.25 -10.29 -15.29
CA GLU A 65 8.79 -9.74 -16.53
C GLU A 65 7.65 -9.12 -17.31
N VAL A 66 7.73 -7.81 -17.57
CA VAL A 66 6.70 -7.03 -18.25
C VAL A 66 7.22 -6.47 -19.57
N GLN A 67 6.35 -6.48 -20.57
CA GLN A 67 6.60 -5.83 -21.86
C GLN A 67 6.26 -4.33 -21.78
N PRO A 68 6.72 -3.48 -22.68
CA PRO A 68 6.35 -2.06 -22.69
C PRO A 68 4.85 -1.79 -22.72
N ARG A 69 4.06 -2.66 -23.36
CA ARG A 69 2.60 -2.56 -23.35
C ARG A 69 1.99 -2.87 -21.98
N ASP A 70 2.56 -3.85 -21.27
CA ASP A 70 2.12 -4.18 -19.91
C ASP A 70 2.42 -3.03 -18.94
N GLU A 71 3.60 -2.41 -19.06
CA GLU A 71 3.97 -1.25 -18.26
C GLU A 71 2.98 -0.09 -18.47
N LYS A 72 2.53 0.17 -19.68
CA LYS A 72 1.50 1.19 -19.94
C LYS A 72 0.16 0.86 -19.30
N LEU A 73 -0.21 -0.42 -19.26
CA LEU A 73 -1.44 -0.87 -18.60
C LEU A 73 -1.32 -0.73 -17.08
N LEU A 74 -0.16 -1.06 -16.51
CA LEU A 74 0.14 -0.84 -15.09
C LEU A 74 0.14 0.66 -14.76
N ASP A 75 0.79 1.51 -15.56
CA ASP A 75 0.80 2.96 -15.37
C ASP A 75 -0.63 3.53 -15.26
N ARG A 76 -1.51 3.07 -16.14
CA ARG A 76 -2.91 3.49 -16.11
C ARG A 76 -3.63 2.96 -14.88
N TYR A 77 -3.42 1.72 -14.51
CA TYR A 77 -4.04 1.09 -13.35
C TYR A 77 -3.61 1.76 -12.04
N GLU A 78 -2.32 2.04 -11.90
CA GLU A 78 -1.76 2.67 -10.70
C GLU A 78 -1.97 4.20 -10.66
N GLY A 79 -2.48 4.80 -11.73
CA GLY A 79 -2.63 6.25 -11.82
C GLY A 79 -1.28 6.98 -11.80
N TYR A 80 -0.27 6.39 -12.44
CA TYR A 80 1.05 6.98 -12.57
C TYR A 80 1.00 8.23 -13.48
N PRO A 81 1.68 9.31 -13.15
CA PRO A 81 2.53 9.55 -11.98
C PRO A 81 1.82 10.17 -10.77
N SER A 82 0.50 10.41 -10.84
CA SER A 82 -0.23 11.23 -9.86
C SER A 82 -0.48 10.52 -8.53
N HIS A 83 -0.92 9.26 -8.57
CA HIS A 83 -1.24 8.46 -7.37
C HIS A 83 -0.06 7.63 -6.91
N TYR A 84 0.66 7.01 -7.84
CA TYR A 84 1.86 6.23 -7.60
C TYR A 84 3.02 6.78 -8.42
N PHE A 85 4.22 6.69 -7.88
CA PHE A 85 5.46 6.95 -8.60
C PHE A 85 6.26 5.65 -8.77
N LYS A 86 7.21 5.65 -9.69
CA LYS A 86 8.10 4.51 -9.95
C LYS A 86 9.43 4.69 -9.25
N GLN A 87 9.95 3.60 -8.72
CA GLN A 87 11.28 3.51 -8.13
C GLN A 87 11.87 2.15 -8.43
N ASP A 88 13.19 2.07 -8.56
CA ASP A 88 13.90 0.80 -8.64
C ASP A 88 14.37 0.40 -7.25
N LEU A 89 14.09 -0.83 -6.86
CA LEU A 89 14.51 -1.40 -5.57
C LEU A 89 15.22 -2.73 -5.75
N PRO A 90 16.20 -3.03 -4.88
CA PRO A 90 16.80 -4.35 -4.81
C PRO A 90 15.81 -5.37 -4.26
N VAL A 91 15.79 -6.54 -4.85
CA VAL A 91 14.99 -7.70 -4.42
C VAL A 91 15.93 -8.86 -4.12
N ARG A 92 15.82 -9.42 -2.92
CA ARG A 92 16.47 -10.68 -2.59
C ARG A 92 15.53 -11.82 -2.95
N MET A 93 15.91 -12.59 -3.96
CA MET A 93 15.12 -13.68 -4.49
C MET A 93 15.14 -14.90 -3.54
N SER A 94 14.12 -15.75 -3.63
CA SER A 94 14.03 -16.98 -2.83
C SER A 94 15.19 -17.98 -3.06
N ASN A 95 15.87 -17.90 -4.21
CA ASN A 95 17.07 -18.69 -4.49
C ASN A 95 18.38 -18.08 -3.95
N GLY A 96 18.30 -16.96 -3.21
CA GLY A 96 19.43 -16.22 -2.64
C GLY A 96 20.10 -15.22 -3.56
N SER A 97 19.71 -15.13 -4.84
CA SER A 97 20.23 -14.10 -5.76
C SER A 97 19.57 -12.74 -5.49
N GLU A 98 20.27 -11.68 -5.88
CA GLU A 98 19.75 -10.32 -5.84
C GLU A 98 19.51 -9.80 -7.25
N THR A 99 18.46 -9.00 -7.41
CA THR A 99 18.16 -8.29 -8.65
C THR A 99 17.55 -6.94 -8.33
N THR A 100 17.51 -6.05 -9.30
CA THR A 100 16.85 -4.75 -9.18
C THR A 100 15.63 -4.72 -10.09
N ALA A 101 14.51 -4.23 -9.58
CA ALA A 101 13.28 -4.17 -10.35
C ALA A 101 12.47 -2.91 -10.02
N MET A 102 11.63 -2.50 -10.94
CA MET A 102 10.75 -1.35 -10.82
C MET A 102 9.56 -1.68 -9.91
N VAL A 103 9.19 -0.74 -9.07
CA VAL A 103 8.04 -0.83 -8.18
C VAL A 103 7.21 0.44 -8.26
N TYR A 104 5.89 0.32 -8.11
CA TYR A 104 5.00 1.46 -7.89
C TYR A 104 4.83 1.69 -6.40
N ILE A 105 5.08 2.92 -5.96
CA ILE A 105 4.92 3.36 -4.57
C ILE A 105 3.94 4.52 -4.54
N MET A 106 2.97 4.47 -3.62
CA MET A 106 1.98 5.53 -3.46
C MET A 106 2.65 6.83 -3.00
N ASN A 107 2.11 7.97 -3.43
CA ASN A 107 2.56 9.28 -2.97
C ASN A 107 2.57 9.33 -1.44
N LEU A 108 3.68 9.75 -0.85
CA LEU A 108 3.94 9.74 0.59
C LEU A 108 2.98 10.61 1.42
N LYS A 109 2.26 11.53 0.79
CA LYS A 109 1.29 12.43 1.45
C LYS A 109 -0.06 11.77 1.75
N GLN A 110 -0.30 10.53 1.31
CA GLN A 110 -1.55 9.84 1.59
C GLN A 110 -1.61 9.39 3.05
N ASN A 111 -2.82 9.48 3.63
CA ASN A 111 -3.07 9.05 5.00
C ASN A 111 -3.27 7.53 5.09
N PHE A 112 -3.04 6.98 6.28
CA PHE A 112 -3.40 5.60 6.58
C PHE A 112 -4.92 5.41 6.52
N GLY A 113 -5.34 4.20 6.20
CA GLY A 113 -6.74 3.82 6.13
C GLY A 113 -6.91 2.31 6.09
N LEU A 114 -8.13 1.86 5.91
CA LEU A 114 -8.48 0.45 5.79
C LEU A 114 -8.80 0.10 4.33
N PRO A 115 -8.36 -1.06 3.84
CA PRO A 115 -8.77 -1.55 2.53
C PRO A 115 -10.27 -1.87 2.53
N SER A 116 -10.91 -1.76 1.36
CA SER A 116 -12.24 -2.35 1.17
C SER A 116 -12.16 -3.88 1.27
N ALA A 117 -13.25 -4.53 1.63
CA ALA A 117 -13.29 -6.00 1.73
C ALA A 117 -12.91 -6.67 0.40
N SER A 118 -13.42 -6.19 -0.73
CA SER A 118 -13.11 -6.74 -2.05
C SER A 118 -11.64 -6.58 -2.44
N TYR A 119 -11.03 -5.45 -2.11
CA TYR A 119 -9.60 -5.23 -2.37
C TYR A 119 -8.74 -6.11 -1.46
N TYR A 120 -9.07 -6.19 -0.16
CA TYR A 120 -8.40 -7.09 0.77
C TYR A 120 -8.45 -8.55 0.28
N ASP A 121 -9.64 -9.03 -0.13
CA ASP A 121 -9.81 -10.40 -0.64
C ASP A 121 -8.94 -10.66 -1.88
N THR A 122 -8.80 -9.68 -2.75
CA THR A 122 -7.93 -9.76 -3.93
C THR A 122 -6.47 -9.92 -3.53
N VAL A 123 -5.99 -9.13 -2.57
CA VAL A 123 -4.61 -9.21 -2.06
C VAL A 123 -4.40 -10.52 -1.29
N LEU A 124 -5.36 -10.92 -0.47
CA LEU A 124 -5.32 -12.17 0.29
C LEU A 124 -5.19 -13.38 -0.66
N GLN A 125 -5.95 -13.41 -1.74
CA GLN A 125 -5.82 -14.47 -2.75
C GLN A 125 -4.43 -14.43 -3.39
N GLY A 126 -3.87 -13.25 -3.64
CA GLY A 126 -2.50 -13.10 -4.15
C GLY A 126 -1.44 -13.67 -3.20
N TYR A 127 -1.59 -13.43 -1.90
CA TYR A 127 -0.72 -14.06 -0.87
C TYR A 127 -0.83 -15.59 -0.91
N LYS A 128 -2.04 -16.12 -1.03
CA LYS A 128 -2.28 -17.58 -1.19
C LYS A 128 -1.65 -18.12 -2.47
N ASP A 129 -1.85 -17.45 -3.60
CA ASP A 129 -1.29 -17.82 -4.90
C ASP A 129 0.23 -17.89 -4.88
N CYS A 130 0.87 -16.99 -4.13
CA CYS A 130 2.32 -16.90 -3.98
C CYS A 130 2.88 -17.76 -2.83
N GLY A 131 2.02 -18.32 -1.97
CA GLY A 131 2.44 -19.10 -0.80
C GLY A 131 3.09 -18.23 0.29
N PHE A 132 2.66 -16.96 0.42
CA PHE A 132 3.16 -16.04 1.43
C PHE A 132 2.44 -16.21 2.76
N ASP A 133 3.09 -15.81 3.86
CA ASP A 133 2.51 -15.85 5.19
C ASP A 133 1.37 -14.82 5.31
N LEU A 134 0.16 -15.32 5.55
CA LEU A 134 -1.04 -14.48 5.68
C LEU A 134 -1.01 -13.59 6.93
N ASN A 135 -0.27 -13.96 7.95
CA ASN A 135 -0.12 -13.14 9.16
C ASN A 135 0.53 -11.80 8.84
N VAL A 136 1.51 -11.77 7.94
CA VAL A 136 2.18 -10.53 7.50
C VAL A 136 1.17 -9.56 6.87
N LEU A 137 0.25 -10.05 6.04
CA LEU A 137 -0.81 -9.22 5.47
C LEU A 137 -1.76 -8.69 6.55
N ASN A 138 -2.19 -9.55 7.48
CA ASN A 138 -3.10 -9.17 8.56
C ASN A 138 -2.46 -8.14 9.49
N GLU A 139 -1.20 -8.31 9.85
CA GLU A 139 -0.44 -7.34 10.64
C GLU A 139 -0.37 -5.99 9.94
N ALA A 140 -0.07 -5.94 8.66
CA ALA A 140 -0.02 -4.70 7.88
C ALA A 140 -1.36 -3.96 7.85
N VAL A 141 -2.49 -4.69 7.73
CA VAL A 141 -3.83 -4.12 7.80
C VAL A 141 -4.11 -3.57 9.19
N ASN A 142 -3.81 -4.32 10.25
CA ASN A 142 -4.04 -3.92 11.63
C ASN A 142 -3.20 -2.68 12.01
N ASP A 143 -1.90 -2.69 11.69
CA ASP A 143 -1.00 -1.54 11.95
C ASP A 143 -1.49 -0.27 11.22
N SER A 144 -1.96 -0.41 9.99
CA SER A 144 -2.50 0.71 9.22
C SER A 144 -3.82 1.22 9.82
N ALA A 145 -4.67 0.32 10.31
CA ALA A 145 -5.92 0.66 10.99
C ALA A 145 -5.65 1.40 12.31
N GLU A 146 -4.72 0.92 13.13
CA GLU A 146 -4.33 1.59 14.39
C GLU A 146 -3.86 3.02 14.10
N LYS A 147 -2.94 3.20 13.18
CA LYS A 147 -2.44 4.53 12.78
C LYS A 147 -3.55 5.44 12.23
N PHE A 148 -4.52 4.88 11.52
CA PHE A 148 -5.67 5.63 11.05
C PHE A 148 -6.55 6.14 12.21
N TYR A 149 -6.88 5.29 13.18
CA TYR A 149 -7.70 5.68 14.32
C TYR A 149 -6.98 6.64 15.26
N ASP A 150 -5.69 6.45 15.52
CA ASP A 150 -4.86 7.36 16.31
C ASP A 150 -4.86 8.78 15.69
N ASN A 151 -4.75 8.87 14.38
CA ASN A 151 -4.79 10.16 13.67
C ASN A 151 -6.17 10.83 13.79
N LEU A 152 -7.26 10.05 13.77
CA LEU A 152 -8.62 10.60 13.96
C LEU A 152 -8.81 11.15 15.39
N GLU A 153 -8.33 10.44 16.39
CA GLU A 153 -8.41 10.89 17.79
C GLU A 153 -7.62 12.18 18.01
N GLN A 154 -6.40 12.26 17.47
CA GLN A 154 -5.57 13.47 17.55
C GLN A 154 -6.24 14.67 16.88
N ASN A 155 -6.83 14.49 15.69
CA ASN A 155 -7.51 15.58 15.00
C ASN A 155 -8.77 16.04 15.77
N ASN A 156 -9.54 15.13 16.36
CA ASN A 156 -10.71 15.48 17.16
C ASN A 156 -10.36 16.23 18.45
N LEU A 157 -9.18 16.00 19.02
CA LEU A 157 -8.70 16.75 20.19
C LEU A 157 -8.33 18.20 19.86
N PHE A 158 -7.97 18.49 18.61
CA PHE A 158 -7.65 19.86 18.16
C PHE A 158 -8.89 20.61 17.66
N ASP A 159 -9.97 19.93 17.29
CA ASP A 159 -11.22 20.53 16.81
C ASP A 159 -12.30 20.69 17.92
N SER A 160 -11.96 20.49 19.18
CA SER A 160 -12.87 20.82 20.27
C SER A 160 -13.03 22.35 20.30
N PRO A 161 -14.23 22.92 20.08
CA PRO A 161 -14.44 24.34 20.28
C PRO A 161 -14.17 24.63 21.77
N ASP A 162 -13.32 25.61 22.04
CA ASP A 162 -13.23 26.21 23.36
C ASP A 162 -14.67 26.58 23.79
N GLU A 163 -15.19 25.88 24.78
CA GLU A 163 -16.38 26.33 25.50
C GLU A 163 -15.98 27.62 26.22
N ASP A 164 -16.06 28.73 25.51
CA ASP A 164 -16.05 30.04 26.14
C ASP A 164 -17.26 30.11 27.04
N GLU A 165 -17.04 29.90 28.32
CA GLU A 165 -17.97 30.23 29.40
C GLU A 165 -18.32 31.72 29.29
N ASP A 166 -19.43 32.01 28.62
CA ASP A 166 -20.08 33.30 28.78
C ASP A 166 -20.78 33.33 30.16
N MET A 167 -20.02 33.68 31.16
CA MET A 167 -20.54 34.06 32.46
C MET A 167 -21.19 35.41 32.37
N GLY A 168 -22.40 35.46 31.83
CA GLY A 168 -23.27 36.61 31.90
C GLY A 168 -23.61 36.96 33.34
N ILE A 169 -22.86 37.93 33.85
CA ILE A 169 -23.20 38.55 35.14
C ILE A 169 -24.44 39.43 34.94
N GLY A 170 -25.57 38.93 35.45
CA GLY A 170 -26.80 39.67 35.53
C GLY A 170 -26.64 40.85 36.49
N GLY A 171 -26.57 42.07 35.94
CA GLY A 171 -26.69 43.31 36.72
C GLY A 171 -28.11 43.52 37.21
N MET A 172 -28.30 43.49 38.53
CA MET A 172 -29.49 44.04 39.18
C MET A 172 -29.52 45.55 39.06
N SER A 173 -30.69 46.12 38.74
CA SER A 173 -31.07 47.45 39.20
C SER A 173 -32.59 47.60 39.32
N LEU A 174 -33.05 47.83 40.53
CA LEU A 174 -34.16 48.61 41.03
C LEU A 174 -35.46 48.68 40.22
#